data_b649435b044a821dc16c045a7bbac181
#
_entry.id   b649435b044a821dc16c045a7bbac181
#
_cell.length_a   1.000
_cell.length_b   1.000
_cell.length_c   1.000
_cell.angle_alpha   90.00
_cell.angle_beta   90.00
_cell.angle_gamma   90.00
#
_symmetry.space_group_name_H-M   'P 1'
#
loop_
_entity.id
_entity.type
_entity.pdbx_description
1 polymer ?
#
loop_
_entity_poly.entity_id
_entity_poly.type
_entity_poly.pdbx_seq_one_letter_code
_entity_poly.pdbx_strand_id
1 'polypeptide(L)'
;MEELKKENIPFDENIKVGIMVEVPSTALTAEMVVDYVDFFSIGTNDLSQYTFAADRTNENLSHLCQPLVILRLIKMVVDAAHKKGKWVGICGEMAGDTEIIPELLRIGIDELSMNPVKIPKAKKVVIESE
;
A
#
# COMPACT_ATOMS: atom_id res chain seq x y z
N MET A 1 15.20 -20.24 1.03
CA MET A 1 16.42 -20.15 0.20
C MET A 1 17.41 -21.27 0.46
N GLU A 2 17.70 -21.65 1.71
CA GLU A 2 18.60 -22.77 2.02
C GLU A 2 18.12 -24.13 1.47
N GLU A 3 16.82 -24.38 1.45
CA GLU A 3 16.23 -25.59 0.87
C GLU A 3 16.46 -25.64 -0.64
N LEU A 4 16.21 -24.55 -1.35
CA LEU A 4 16.45 -24.46 -2.79
C LEU A 4 17.92 -24.69 -3.15
N LYS A 5 18.85 -24.16 -2.33
CA LYS A 5 20.29 -24.41 -2.50
C LYS A 5 20.63 -25.89 -2.33
N LYS A 6 20.05 -26.58 -1.35
CA LYS A 6 20.26 -28.01 -1.11
C LYS A 6 19.73 -28.87 -2.26
N GLU A 7 18.64 -28.43 -2.88
CA GLU A 7 18.01 -29.15 -4.01
C GLU A 7 18.58 -28.71 -5.37
N ASN A 8 19.59 -27.83 -5.41
CA ASN A 8 20.17 -27.26 -6.63
C ASN A 8 19.13 -26.60 -7.55
N ILE A 9 18.09 -26.01 -6.98
CA ILE A 9 17.09 -25.26 -7.73
C ILE A 9 17.59 -23.82 -7.91
N PRO A 10 17.72 -23.32 -9.15
CA PRO A 10 18.15 -21.94 -9.38
C PRO A 10 17.11 -20.94 -8.88
N PHE A 11 17.55 -19.90 -8.20
CA PHE A 11 16.71 -18.81 -7.75
C PHE A 11 17.53 -17.50 -7.68
N ASP A 12 16.86 -16.37 -7.67
CA ASP A 12 17.49 -15.06 -7.48
C ASP A 12 17.76 -14.86 -5.98
N GLU A 13 19.04 -14.82 -5.59
CA GLU A 13 19.45 -14.57 -4.21
C GLU A 13 19.15 -13.13 -3.74
N ASN A 14 18.93 -12.20 -4.68
CA ASN A 14 18.68 -10.79 -4.41
C ASN A 14 17.20 -10.39 -4.56
N ILE A 15 16.31 -11.38 -4.68
CA ILE A 15 14.88 -11.10 -4.79
C ILE A 15 14.39 -10.24 -3.62
N LYS A 16 13.68 -9.15 -3.94
CA LYS A 16 13.12 -8.27 -2.93
C LYS A 16 11.86 -8.86 -2.34
N VAL A 17 11.76 -8.83 -1.01
CA VAL A 17 10.62 -9.38 -0.27
C VAL A 17 9.97 -8.26 0.54
N GLY A 18 8.73 -7.96 0.20
CA GLY A 18 7.91 -7.00 0.94
C GLY A 18 6.75 -7.68 1.67
N ILE A 19 5.99 -6.87 2.38
CA ILE A 19 4.73 -7.31 3.00
C ILE A 19 3.56 -6.46 2.53
N MET A 20 2.37 -7.10 2.53
CA MET A 20 1.12 -6.41 2.34
C MET A 20 0.63 -5.84 3.67
N VAL A 21 0.33 -4.54 3.69
CA VAL A 21 -0.26 -3.85 4.83
C VAL A 21 -1.76 -3.77 4.61
N GLU A 22 -2.48 -4.68 5.23
CA GLU A 22 -3.94 -4.87 5.07
C GLU A 22 -4.69 -4.80 6.40
N VAL A 23 -3.97 -4.87 7.52
CA VAL A 23 -4.56 -4.76 8.85
C VAL A 23 -4.01 -3.54 9.59
N PRO A 24 -4.84 -2.85 10.39
CA PRO A 24 -4.43 -1.64 11.10
C PRO A 24 -3.22 -1.83 12.00
N SER A 25 -3.10 -3.00 12.64
CA SER A 25 -1.97 -3.31 13.51
C SER A 25 -0.63 -3.26 12.78
N THR A 26 -0.56 -3.72 11.52
CA THR A 26 0.67 -3.66 10.72
C THR A 26 1.03 -2.21 10.37
N ALA A 27 0.04 -1.38 10.04
CA ALA A 27 0.28 0.05 9.79
C ALA A 27 0.78 0.77 11.03
N LEU A 28 0.18 0.50 12.19
CA LEU A 28 0.55 1.08 13.49
C LEU A 28 1.93 0.65 13.97
N THR A 29 2.40 -0.53 13.57
CA THR A 29 3.71 -1.09 13.96
C THR A 29 4.72 -1.11 12.82
N ALA A 30 4.51 -0.32 11.77
CA ALA A 30 5.38 -0.30 10.59
C ALA A 30 6.85 -0.01 10.94
N GLU A 31 7.13 0.84 11.93
CA GLU A 31 8.49 1.12 12.40
C GLU A 31 9.18 -0.12 13.00
N MET A 32 8.43 -1.08 13.56
CA MET A 32 8.97 -2.32 14.11
C MET A 32 9.24 -3.38 13.03
N VAL A 33 8.52 -3.32 11.93
CA VAL A 33 8.56 -4.31 10.85
C VAL A 33 9.51 -3.90 9.72
N VAL A 34 9.74 -2.59 9.56
CA VAL A 34 10.47 -2.03 8.43
C VAL A 34 11.87 -2.63 8.22
N ASP A 35 12.56 -3.02 9.29
CA ASP A 35 13.91 -3.57 9.16
C ASP A 35 13.94 -5.01 8.59
N TYR A 36 12.79 -5.70 8.56
CA TYR A 36 12.66 -7.09 8.11
C TYR A 36 12.14 -7.24 6.69
N VAL A 37 11.81 -6.15 5.99
CA VAL A 37 11.24 -6.16 4.64
C VAL A 37 12.02 -5.26 3.71
N ASP A 38 11.92 -5.48 2.41
CA ASP A 38 12.53 -4.60 1.41
C ASP A 38 11.61 -3.46 1.00
N PHE A 39 10.30 -3.65 1.08
CA PHE A 39 9.27 -2.67 0.74
C PHE A 39 7.94 -2.99 1.40
N PHE A 40 7.01 -2.04 1.33
CA PHE A 40 5.61 -2.25 1.72
C PHE A 40 4.68 -2.13 0.51
N SER A 41 3.63 -2.94 0.48
CA SER A 41 2.49 -2.77 -0.41
C SER A 41 1.22 -2.59 0.43
N ILE A 42 0.46 -1.54 0.21
CA ILE A 42 -0.74 -1.25 1.02
C ILE A 42 -1.98 -1.71 0.27
N GLY A 43 -2.68 -2.70 0.85
CA GLY A 43 -3.97 -3.20 0.35
C GLY A 43 -5.12 -2.39 0.95
N THR A 44 -5.51 -1.29 0.29
CA THR A 44 -6.46 -0.33 0.87
C THR A 44 -7.86 -0.87 1.08
N ASN A 45 -8.28 -1.85 0.29
CA ASN A 45 -9.60 -2.44 0.43
C ASN A 45 -9.75 -3.18 1.76
N ASP A 46 -8.81 -4.07 2.06
CA ASP A 46 -8.82 -4.86 3.28
C ASP A 46 -8.41 -4.02 4.49
N LEU A 47 -7.43 -3.12 4.33
CA LEU A 47 -7.09 -2.17 5.38
C LEU A 47 -8.31 -1.35 5.82
N SER A 48 -9.13 -0.88 4.86
CA SER A 48 -10.37 -0.16 5.15
C SER A 48 -11.37 -1.04 5.88
N GLN A 49 -11.63 -2.25 5.35
CA GLN A 49 -12.56 -3.20 5.95
C GLN A 49 -12.22 -3.53 7.40
N TYR A 50 -10.97 -3.83 7.69
CA TYR A 50 -10.53 -4.16 9.05
C TYR A 50 -10.47 -2.94 9.97
N THR A 51 -10.11 -1.76 9.46
CA THR A 51 -10.07 -0.52 10.24
C THR A 51 -11.46 -0.14 10.75
N PHE A 52 -12.48 -0.29 9.91
CA PHE A 52 -13.84 0.11 10.25
C PHE A 52 -14.72 -1.06 10.73
N ALA A 53 -14.20 -2.30 10.73
CA ALA A 53 -14.95 -3.52 10.99
C ALA A 53 -16.24 -3.59 10.15
N ALA A 54 -16.18 -3.13 8.91
CA ALA A 54 -17.30 -2.98 8.00
C ALA A 54 -17.02 -3.72 6.69
N ASP A 55 -17.93 -4.57 6.27
CA ASP A 55 -17.85 -5.24 4.98
C ASP A 55 -17.92 -4.21 3.85
N ARG A 56 -16.85 -4.12 3.04
CA ARG A 56 -16.75 -3.18 1.92
C ARG A 56 -17.77 -3.42 0.81
N THR A 57 -18.34 -4.63 0.75
CA THR A 57 -19.39 -4.98 -0.22
C THR A 57 -20.78 -4.59 0.25
N ASN A 58 -20.93 -4.17 1.51
CA ASN A 58 -22.19 -3.75 2.07
C ASN A 58 -22.39 -2.24 1.84
N GLU A 59 -23.22 -1.90 0.86
CA GLU A 59 -23.54 -0.51 0.50
C GLU A 59 -24.09 0.31 1.67
N ASN A 60 -24.78 -0.33 2.62
CA ASN A 60 -25.32 0.36 3.81
C ASN A 60 -24.21 0.79 4.80
N LEU A 61 -23.01 0.21 4.73
CA LEU A 61 -21.90 0.50 5.62
C LEU A 61 -20.79 1.33 4.96
N SER A 62 -20.82 1.49 3.65
CA SER A 62 -19.78 2.20 2.89
C SER A 62 -19.55 3.63 3.37
N HIS A 63 -20.60 4.32 3.84
CA HIS A 63 -20.52 5.67 4.38
C HIS A 63 -19.71 5.78 5.69
N LEU A 64 -19.45 4.67 6.38
CA LEU A 64 -18.63 4.63 7.60
C LEU A 64 -17.15 4.66 7.28
N CYS A 65 -16.75 4.21 6.07
CA CYS A 65 -15.37 4.13 5.66
C CYS A 65 -14.83 5.52 5.27
N GLN A 66 -14.24 6.21 6.23
CA GLN A 66 -13.71 7.55 6.07
C GLN A 66 -12.30 7.50 5.44
N PRO A 67 -12.10 8.01 4.20
CA PRO A 67 -10.78 7.97 3.53
C PRO A 67 -9.66 8.59 4.36
N LEU A 68 -9.95 9.66 5.10
CA LEU A 68 -8.98 10.35 5.94
C LEU A 68 -8.32 9.43 6.98
N VAL A 69 -9.07 8.47 7.55
CA VAL A 69 -8.51 7.52 8.53
C VAL A 69 -7.50 6.60 7.86
N ILE A 70 -7.83 6.13 6.66
CA ILE A 70 -6.94 5.26 5.89
C ILE A 70 -5.70 6.03 5.43
N LEU A 71 -5.84 7.28 4.97
CA LEU A 71 -4.71 8.14 4.61
C LEU A 71 -3.74 8.37 5.78
N ARG A 72 -4.23 8.44 7.01
CA ARG A 72 -3.38 8.52 8.20
C ARG A 72 -2.57 7.23 8.43
N LEU A 73 -3.19 6.07 8.27
CA LEU A 73 -2.49 4.79 8.37
C LEU A 73 -1.45 4.63 7.26
N ILE A 74 -1.81 5.00 6.03
CA ILE A 74 -0.87 5.04 4.90
C ILE A 74 0.34 5.91 5.23
N LYS A 75 0.11 7.14 5.74
CA LYS A 75 1.19 8.05 6.10
C LYS A 75 2.14 7.47 7.14
N MET A 76 1.64 6.76 8.14
CA MET A 76 2.49 6.11 9.15
C MET A 76 3.42 5.08 8.51
N VAL A 77 2.91 4.29 7.57
CA VAL A 77 3.72 3.29 6.84
C VAL A 77 4.78 3.97 5.97
N VAL A 78 4.39 5.01 5.21
CA VAL A 78 5.31 5.76 4.35
C VAL A 78 6.42 6.42 5.17
N ASP A 79 6.07 7.10 6.27
CA ASP A 79 7.06 7.74 7.14
C ASP A 79 8.05 6.72 7.71
N ALA A 80 7.58 5.54 8.13
CA ALA A 80 8.45 4.48 8.64
C ALA A 80 9.37 3.92 7.55
N ALA A 81 8.84 3.66 6.36
CA ALA A 81 9.57 3.12 5.21
C ALA A 81 10.64 4.10 4.72
N HIS A 82 10.26 5.35 4.46
CA HIS A 82 11.15 6.37 3.92
C HIS A 82 12.30 6.73 4.86
N LYS A 83 12.10 6.72 6.19
CA LYS A 83 13.20 6.84 7.17
C LYS A 83 14.29 5.79 6.98
N LYS A 84 13.96 4.65 6.38
CA LYS A 84 14.86 3.52 6.11
C LYS A 84 15.23 3.37 4.63
N GLY A 85 14.86 4.32 3.79
CA GLY A 85 15.12 4.31 2.34
C GLY A 85 14.38 3.21 1.59
N LYS A 86 13.21 2.78 2.10
CA LYS A 86 12.36 1.74 1.48
C LYS A 86 11.15 2.38 0.84
N TRP A 87 10.70 1.81 -0.28
CA TRP A 87 9.56 2.33 -1.03
C TRP A 87 8.24 1.70 -0.56
N VAL A 88 7.15 2.40 -0.85
CA VAL A 88 5.79 1.99 -0.50
C VAL A 88 4.89 2.07 -1.73
N GLY A 89 4.38 0.91 -2.15
CA GLY A 89 3.32 0.82 -3.14
C GLY A 89 1.94 0.79 -2.49
N ILE A 90 0.93 1.15 -3.26
CA ILE A 90 -0.48 1.04 -2.87
C ILE A 90 -1.27 0.33 -3.95
N CYS A 91 -2.15 -0.57 -3.54
CA CYS A 91 -3.10 -1.24 -4.42
C CYS A 91 -4.53 -1.15 -3.87
N GLY A 92 -5.48 -1.58 -4.69
CA GLY A 92 -6.89 -1.48 -4.37
C GLY A 92 -7.56 -0.29 -5.05
N GLU A 93 -8.77 0.03 -4.63
CA GLU A 93 -9.60 1.01 -5.32
C GLU A 93 -9.08 2.45 -5.18
N MET A 94 -8.50 2.79 -4.02
CA MET A 94 -7.93 4.12 -3.77
C MET A 94 -6.77 4.46 -4.70
N ALA A 95 -5.97 3.48 -5.12
CA ALA A 95 -4.85 3.70 -6.03
C ALA A 95 -5.28 4.26 -7.40
N GLY A 96 -6.51 3.95 -7.82
CA GLY A 96 -7.08 4.43 -9.09
C GLY A 96 -8.16 5.49 -8.93
N ASP A 97 -8.31 6.05 -7.75
CA ASP A 97 -9.26 7.12 -7.48
C ASP A 97 -8.61 8.50 -7.73
N THR A 98 -9.07 9.18 -8.78
CA THR A 98 -8.51 10.47 -9.20
C THR A 98 -8.68 11.60 -8.18
N GLU A 99 -9.64 11.49 -7.25
CA GLU A 99 -9.84 12.46 -6.18
C GLU A 99 -8.87 12.23 -5.02
N ILE A 100 -8.44 10.98 -4.81
CA ILE A 100 -7.55 10.59 -3.72
C ILE A 100 -6.06 10.65 -4.13
N ILE A 101 -5.74 10.42 -5.39
CA ILE A 101 -4.36 10.40 -5.90
C ILE A 101 -3.55 11.64 -5.45
N PRO A 102 -4.05 12.90 -5.50
CA PRO A 102 -3.27 14.05 -5.05
C PRO A 102 -2.85 13.95 -3.57
N GLU A 103 -3.70 13.39 -2.71
CA GLU A 103 -3.37 13.17 -1.30
C GLU A 103 -2.33 12.07 -1.12
N LEU A 104 -2.42 10.98 -1.91
CA LEU A 104 -1.42 9.91 -1.89
C LEU A 104 -0.04 10.42 -2.31
N LEU A 105 0.02 11.27 -3.33
CA LEU A 105 1.27 11.90 -3.76
C LEU A 105 1.85 12.82 -2.66
N ARG A 106 1.03 13.63 -1.98
CA ARG A 106 1.48 14.46 -0.85
C ARG A 106 1.99 13.65 0.33
N ILE A 107 1.42 12.46 0.55
CA ILE A 107 1.89 11.53 1.58
C ILE A 107 3.26 10.95 1.20
N GLY A 108 3.56 10.84 -0.10
CA GLY A 108 4.81 10.32 -0.62
C GLY A 108 4.73 8.86 -1.06
N ILE A 109 3.58 8.39 -1.56
CA ILE A 109 3.46 7.06 -2.16
C ILE A 109 4.34 6.97 -3.40
N ASP A 110 5.11 5.89 -3.51
CA ASP A 110 6.08 5.66 -4.60
C ASP A 110 5.45 4.93 -5.79
N GLU A 111 4.44 4.09 -5.56
CA GLU A 111 3.80 3.28 -6.60
C GLU A 111 2.28 3.22 -6.43
N LEU A 112 1.56 3.42 -7.54
CA LEU A 112 0.11 3.26 -7.64
C LEU A 112 -0.21 2.06 -8.54
N SER A 113 -0.63 0.94 -7.95
CA SER A 113 -1.06 -0.27 -8.66
C SER A 113 -2.57 -0.31 -8.81
N MET A 114 -3.05 -0.39 -10.05
CA MET A 114 -4.47 -0.30 -10.37
C MET A 114 -4.84 -1.10 -11.60
N ASN A 115 -6.15 -1.23 -11.84
CA ASN A 115 -6.66 -1.78 -13.10
C ASN A 115 -6.12 -0.96 -14.30
N PRO A 116 -5.60 -1.61 -15.36
CA PRO A 116 -5.02 -0.96 -16.52
C PRO A 116 -5.88 0.13 -17.15
N VAL A 117 -7.20 -0.03 -17.14
CA VAL A 117 -8.15 0.96 -17.68
C VAL A 117 -8.10 2.30 -16.95
N LYS A 118 -7.72 2.30 -15.67
CA LYS A 118 -7.60 3.52 -14.84
C LYS A 118 -6.29 4.26 -15.05
N ILE A 119 -5.23 3.59 -15.53
CA ILE A 119 -3.88 4.15 -15.64
C ILE A 119 -3.81 5.47 -16.41
N PRO A 120 -4.45 5.64 -17.60
CA PRO A 120 -4.35 6.91 -18.32
C PRO A 120 -4.89 8.11 -17.55
N LYS A 121 -6.02 7.92 -16.84
CA LYS A 121 -6.61 8.97 -16.00
C LYS A 121 -5.75 9.29 -14.78
N ALA A 122 -5.25 8.25 -14.11
CA ALA A 122 -4.36 8.41 -12.96
C ALA A 122 -3.06 9.14 -13.35
N LYS A 123 -2.42 8.75 -14.46
CA LYS A 123 -1.22 9.45 -14.98
C LYS A 123 -1.47 10.93 -15.25
N LYS A 124 -2.63 11.27 -15.81
CA LYS A 124 -2.98 12.68 -16.03
C LYS A 124 -2.98 13.45 -14.69
N VAL A 125 -3.65 12.91 -13.67
CA VAL A 125 -3.70 13.53 -12.34
C VAL A 125 -2.32 13.67 -11.73
N VAL A 126 -1.46 12.66 -11.84
CA VAL A 126 -0.07 12.71 -11.33
C VAL A 126 0.69 13.87 -11.98
N ILE A 127 0.65 14.00 -13.32
CA ILE A 127 1.33 15.06 -14.06
C ILE A 127 0.79 16.46 -13.71
N GLU A 128 -0.53 16.58 -13.49
CA GLU A 128 -1.15 17.85 -13.13
C GLU A 128 -0.94 18.23 -11.65
N SER A 129 -0.44 17.31 -10.82
CA SER A 129 -0.20 17.50 -9.37
C SER A 129 1.24 17.88 -9.04
N GLU A 130 2.16 17.80 -10.01
CA GLU A 130 3.54 18.28 -9.91
C GLU A 130 3.59 19.82 -10.03
#